data_fbe09089339b2593a74de614de88b8b3
#
_entry.id   fbe09089339b2593a74de614de88b8b3
#
_cell.length_a   1.000
_cell.length_b   1.000
_cell.length_c   1.000
_cell.angle_alpha   90.00
_cell.angle_beta   90.00
_cell.angle_gamma   90.00
#
_symmetry.space_group_name_H-M   'P 1'
#
loop_
_entity.id
_entity.type
_entity.pdbx_description
1 polymer ?
#
loop_
_entity_poly.entity_id
_entity_poly.type
_entity_poly.pdbx_seq_one_letter_code
_entity_poly.pdbx_strand_id
1 'polypeptide(L)'
;MKEKIKGTAYLLLATIIWGSTFIAQSVGMDHVGPFTFQALRCVLACGFLFPLSFFTDRDKANFKAKWLDPKLWKTGLMTGFALFMAAGLQQMGMIYTTAGKAGFLTAMYIVLVPLLGYFIGRKPPASIWISVVIAVVGLYFLSGAGISRINKGDLMLIGCAFWFAVQITLVDRFGLSLDGVRLNCVQSVFCGIFSAVMMLFTEDISLPAIAACWFPLAYAGILSMGLAFTLQIYGQQALEPTQASIIMSLE
;
A
#
# COMPACT_ATOMS: atom_id res chain seq x y z
N MET A 1 6.05 3.10 25.51
CA MET A 1 5.98 1.63 25.34
C MET A 1 4.61 1.18 24.79
N LYS A 2 3.48 1.54 25.41
CA LYS A 2 2.13 1.14 24.93
C LYS A 2 1.81 1.55 23.49
N GLU A 3 2.16 2.77 23.06
CA GLU A 3 1.91 3.25 21.69
C GLU A 3 2.71 2.47 20.64
N LYS A 4 3.97 2.13 20.94
CA LYS A 4 4.79 1.30 20.04
C LYS A 4 4.22 -0.11 19.86
N ILE A 5 3.76 -0.73 20.95
CA ILE A 5 3.11 -2.06 20.90
C ILE A 5 1.84 -2.00 20.04
N LYS A 6 1.03 -0.96 20.22
CA LYS A 6 -0.19 -0.74 19.43
C LYS A 6 0.14 -0.52 17.95
N GLY A 7 1.15 0.30 17.64
CA GLY A 7 1.60 0.51 16.27
C GLY A 7 2.11 -0.78 15.62
N THR A 8 2.89 -1.59 16.34
CA THR A 8 3.34 -2.91 15.87
C THR A 8 2.15 -3.83 15.58
N ALA A 9 1.16 -3.88 16.45
CA ALA A 9 -0.04 -4.69 16.25
C ALA A 9 -0.84 -4.24 15.00
N TYR A 10 -0.94 -2.93 14.76
CA TYR A 10 -1.58 -2.40 13.57
C TYR A 10 -0.85 -2.83 12.30
N LEU A 11 0.48 -2.75 12.28
CA LEU A 11 1.25 -3.17 11.11
C LEU A 11 1.20 -4.68 10.89
N LEU A 12 1.27 -5.49 11.94
CA LEU A 12 1.12 -6.94 11.82
C LEU A 12 -0.26 -7.34 11.26
N LEU A 13 -1.32 -6.67 11.68
CA LEU A 13 -2.64 -6.90 11.11
C LEU A 13 -2.70 -6.48 9.64
N ALA A 14 -2.10 -5.35 9.30
CA ALA A 14 -2.02 -4.90 7.91
C ALA A 14 -1.28 -5.89 7.02
N THR A 15 -0.15 -6.46 7.47
CA THR A 15 0.62 -7.45 6.71
C THR A 15 -0.15 -8.76 6.46
N ILE A 16 -0.89 -9.24 7.45
CA ILE A 16 -1.75 -10.42 7.29
C ILE A 16 -2.82 -10.17 6.20
N ILE A 17 -3.43 -8.98 6.23
CA ILE A 17 -4.43 -8.60 5.20
C ILE A 17 -3.76 -8.50 3.83
N TRP A 18 -2.59 -7.88 3.72
CA TRP A 18 -1.92 -7.71 2.43
C TRP A 18 -1.40 -9.02 1.87
N GLY A 19 -0.81 -9.89 2.68
CA GLY A 19 -0.36 -11.21 2.24
C GLY A 19 -1.51 -12.02 1.62
N SER A 20 -2.69 -12.02 2.24
CA SER A 20 -3.89 -12.66 1.66
C SER A 20 -4.47 -11.89 0.46
N THR A 21 -4.22 -10.58 0.36
CA THR A 21 -4.69 -9.75 -0.75
C THR A 21 -4.02 -10.12 -2.08
N PHE A 22 -2.78 -10.61 -2.07
CA PHE A 22 -2.12 -11.07 -3.31
C PHE A 22 -2.94 -12.16 -4.02
N ILE A 23 -3.57 -13.06 -3.25
CA ILE A 23 -4.46 -14.09 -3.81
C ILE A 23 -5.72 -13.44 -4.39
N ALA A 24 -6.35 -12.53 -3.65
CA ALA A 24 -7.55 -11.83 -4.13
C ALA A 24 -7.26 -11.00 -5.39
N GLN A 25 -6.10 -10.34 -5.47
CA GLN A 25 -5.66 -9.60 -6.65
C GLN A 25 -5.46 -10.54 -7.86
N SER A 26 -4.79 -11.68 -7.66
CA SER A 26 -4.56 -12.66 -8.72
C SER A 26 -5.89 -13.16 -9.29
N VAL A 27 -6.80 -13.61 -8.42
CA VAL A 27 -8.14 -14.08 -8.84
C VAL A 27 -8.96 -12.97 -9.50
N GLY A 28 -8.88 -11.75 -8.99
CA GLY A 28 -9.61 -10.62 -9.57
C GLY A 28 -9.12 -10.27 -10.98
N MET A 29 -7.81 -10.35 -11.22
CA MET A 29 -7.21 -10.07 -12.53
C MET A 29 -7.45 -11.15 -13.59
N ASP A 30 -7.97 -12.32 -13.22
CA ASP A 30 -8.47 -13.32 -14.20
C ASP A 30 -9.74 -12.84 -14.92
N HIS A 31 -10.43 -11.83 -14.36
CA HIS A 31 -11.68 -11.31 -14.88
C HIS A 31 -11.58 -9.90 -15.46
N VAL A 32 -10.79 -9.02 -14.82
CA VAL A 32 -10.66 -7.60 -15.19
C VAL A 32 -9.21 -7.18 -15.28
N GLY A 33 -8.94 -6.13 -16.05
CA GLY A 33 -7.60 -5.58 -16.18
C GLY A 33 -7.06 -4.95 -14.87
N PRO A 34 -5.72 -4.78 -14.77
CA PRO A 34 -5.06 -4.28 -13.57
C PRO A 34 -5.54 -2.90 -13.13
N PHE A 35 -5.79 -1.98 -14.05
CA PHE A 35 -6.24 -0.63 -13.73
C PHE A 35 -7.74 -0.57 -13.40
N THR A 36 -8.57 -1.42 -14.04
CA THR A 36 -9.98 -1.60 -13.67
C THR A 36 -10.09 -2.10 -12.24
N PHE A 37 -9.35 -3.16 -11.90
CA PHE A 37 -9.32 -3.69 -10.52
C PHE A 37 -8.86 -2.62 -9.53
N GLN A 38 -7.78 -1.89 -9.86
CA GLN A 38 -7.22 -0.84 -9.02
C GLN A 38 -8.20 0.32 -8.81
N ALA A 39 -8.85 0.82 -9.86
CA ALA A 39 -9.81 1.91 -9.77
C ALA A 39 -11.01 1.53 -8.90
N LEU A 40 -11.59 0.35 -9.14
CA LEU A 40 -12.76 -0.12 -8.42
C LEU A 40 -12.49 -0.37 -6.93
N ARG A 41 -11.34 -0.97 -6.59
CA ARG A 41 -10.99 -1.15 -5.18
C ARG A 41 -10.77 0.17 -4.44
N CYS A 42 -10.28 1.22 -5.13
CA CYS A 42 -10.18 2.56 -4.57
C CYS A 42 -11.55 3.19 -4.31
N VAL A 43 -12.52 3.00 -5.22
CA VAL A 43 -13.90 3.45 -5.02
C VAL A 43 -14.51 2.77 -3.79
N LEU A 44 -14.36 1.46 -3.66
CA LEU A 44 -14.84 0.71 -2.48
C LEU A 44 -14.17 1.16 -1.19
N ALA A 45 -12.85 1.42 -1.23
CA ALA A 45 -12.11 1.97 -0.09
C ALA A 45 -12.67 3.33 0.32
N CYS A 46 -12.89 4.24 -0.61
CA CYS A 46 -13.45 5.56 -0.33
C CYS A 46 -14.88 5.46 0.25
N GLY A 47 -15.72 4.57 -0.34
CA GLY A 47 -17.08 4.28 0.15
C GLY A 47 -17.10 3.74 1.58
N PHE A 48 -16.08 3.00 2.00
CA PHE A 48 -15.89 2.52 3.36
C PHE A 48 -15.28 3.58 4.29
N LEU A 49 -14.22 4.28 3.84
CA LEU A 49 -13.46 5.20 4.67
C LEU A 49 -14.18 6.50 4.97
N PHE A 50 -14.96 7.03 4.02
CA PHE A 50 -15.67 8.29 4.22
C PHE A 50 -16.69 8.20 5.36
N PRO A 51 -17.63 7.22 5.41
CA PRO A 51 -18.47 7.01 6.57
C PRO A 51 -17.68 6.71 7.85
N LEU A 52 -16.64 5.86 7.76
CA LEU A 52 -15.79 5.54 8.91
C LEU A 52 -15.19 6.80 9.53
N SER A 53 -14.73 7.74 8.72
CA SER A 53 -14.18 9.02 9.19
C SER A 53 -15.19 9.83 10.01
N PHE A 54 -16.48 9.74 9.65
CA PHE A 54 -17.54 10.40 10.40
C PHE A 54 -17.78 9.73 11.75
N PHE A 55 -17.80 8.40 11.81
CA PHE A 55 -18.03 7.67 13.05
C PHE A 55 -16.84 7.73 14.03
N THR A 56 -15.62 7.75 13.51
CA THR A 56 -14.40 7.81 14.33
C THR A 56 -14.03 9.21 14.81
N ASP A 57 -14.55 10.25 14.17
CA ASP A 57 -14.25 11.63 14.56
C ASP A 57 -14.95 12.01 15.87
N ARG A 58 -14.16 12.33 16.87
CA ARG A 58 -14.64 12.79 18.18
C ARG A 58 -15.09 14.25 18.18
N ASP A 59 -14.58 15.06 17.25
CA ASP A 59 -14.87 16.49 17.11
C ASP A 59 -15.71 16.74 15.88
N LYS A 60 -17.01 16.53 16.02
CA LYS A 60 -18.00 16.71 14.93
C LYS A 60 -18.14 18.16 14.46
N ALA A 61 -17.91 19.13 15.36
CA ALA A 61 -18.02 20.54 15.03
C ALA A 61 -17.02 20.96 13.95
N ASN A 62 -15.80 20.42 13.99
CA ASN A 62 -14.72 20.71 13.05
C ASN A 62 -14.59 19.67 11.92
N PHE A 63 -15.54 18.73 11.78
CA PHE A 63 -15.48 17.66 10.78
C PHE A 63 -15.23 18.20 9.36
N LYS A 64 -16.00 19.17 8.93
CA LYS A 64 -15.87 19.78 7.59
C LYS A 64 -14.53 20.52 7.42
N ALA A 65 -14.09 21.25 8.45
CA ALA A 65 -12.82 21.98 8.40
C ALA A 65 -11.61 21.02 8.22
N LYS A 66 -11.63 19.86 8.89
CA LYS A 66 -10.58 18.83 8.76
C LYS A 66 -10.51 18.23 7.35
N TRP A 67 -11.64 18.13 6.65
CA TRP A 67 -11.67 17.69 5.25
C TRP A 67 -11.21 18.77 4.26
N LEU A 68 -11.34 20.05 4.63
CA LEU A 68 -10.90 21.19 3.81
C LEU A 68 -9.44 21.59 4.06
N ASP A 69 -8.72 20.88 4.95
CA ASP A 69 -7.31 21.16 5.22
C ASP A 69 -6.45 20.96 3.96
N PRO A 70 -5.80 22.01 3.43
CA PRO A 70 -4.93 21.90 2.25
C PRO A 70 -3.78 20.93 2.45
N LYS A 71 -3.29 20.76 3.69
CA LYS A 71 -2.25 19.82 4.01
C LYS A 71 -2.69 18.37 3.79
N LEU A 72 -3.94 18.03 4.14
CA LEU A 72 -4.53 16.73 3.90
C LEU A 72 -4.54 16.40 2.41
N TRP A 73 -5.05 17.33 1.58
CA TRP A 73 -5.16 17.12 0.14
C TRP A 73 -3.81 17.05 -0.57
N LYS A 74 -2.86 17.94 -0.19
CA LYS A 74 -1.49 17.91 -0.74
C LYS A 74 -0.79 16.60 -0.40
N THR A 75 -0.84 16.18 0.86
CA THR A 75 -0.23 14.92 1.29
C THR A 75 -0.91 13.72 0.63
N GLY A 76 -2.24 13.72 0.57
CA GLY A 76 -3.02 12.67 -0.08
C GLY A 76 -2.76 12.57 -1.59
N LEU A 77 -2.55 13.69 -2.30
CA LEU A 77 -2.13 13.68 -3.71
C LEU A 77 -0.76 13.02 -3.88
N MET A 78 0.22 13.41 -3.07
CA MET A 78 1.59 12.86 -3.16
C MET A 78 1.62 11.37 -2.83
N THR A 79 0.97 10.96 -1.75
CA THR A 79 0.90 9.56 -1.33
C THR A 79 0.02 8.74 -2.26
N GLY A 80 -1.07 9.32 -2.79
CA GLY A 80 -1.98 8.68 -3.74
C GLY A 80 -1.33 8.45 -5.11
N PHE A 81 -0.51 9.40 -5.59
CA PHE A 81 0.28 9.19 -6.81
C PHE A 81 1.34 8.09 -6.62
N ALA A 82 2.07 8.11 -5.50
CA ALA A 82 3.04 7.07 -5.20
C ALA A 82 2.38 5.69 -5.08
N LEU A 83 1.20 5.64 -4.46
CA LEU A 83 0.40 4.42 -4.33
C LEU A 83 -0.13 3.92 -5.68
N PHE A 84 -0.56 4.83 -6.57
CA PHE A 84 -0.96 4.48 -7.94
C PHE A 84 0.20 3.83 -8.71
N MET A 85 1.37 4.43 -8.66
CA MET A 85 2.57 3.88 -9.33
C MET A 85 2.96 2.52 -8.72
N ALA A 86 3.00 2.42 -7.40
CA ALA A 86 3.34 1.18 -6.71
C ALA A 86 2.37 0.05 -7.04
N ALA A 87 1.09 0.27 -6.80
CA ALA A 87 0.06 -0.75 -6.95
C ALA A 87 -0.23 -1.08 -8.43
N GLY A 88 -0.13 -0.10 -9.34
CA GLY A 88 -0.24 -0.33 -10.77
C GLY A 88 0.89 -1.21 -11.30
N LEU A 89 2.14 -0.92 -10.92
CA LEU A 89 3.30 -1.75 -11.27
C LEU A 89 3.21 -3.15 -10.63
N GLN A 90 2.70 -3.25 -9.40
CA GLN A 90 2.46 -4.54 -8.73
C GLN A 90 1.47 -5.39 -9.51
N GLN A 91 0.31 -4.83 -9.83
CA GLN A 91 -0.74 -5.53 -10.58
C GLN A 91 -0.24 -5.98 -11.95
N MET A 92 0.41 -5.10 -12.71
CA MET A 92 0.99 -5.44 -14.01
C MET A 92 2.10 -6.50 -13.89
N GLY A 93 2.94 -6.40 -12.85
CA GLY A 93 4.02 -7.35 -12.59
C GLY A 93 3.50 -8.75 -12.28
N MET A 94 2.40 -8.85 -11.54
CA MET A 94 1.78 -10.11 -11.15
C MET A 94 1.25 -10.92 -12.35
N ILE A 95 0.97 -10.30 -13.49
CA ILE A 95 0.59 -11.01 -14.73
C ILE A 95 1.71 -11.95 -15.21
N TYR A 96 2.96 -11.62 -14.89
CA TYR A 96 4.15 -12.33 -15.41
C TYR A 96 4.84 -13.21 -14.35
N THR A 97 4.34 -13.28 -13.12
CA THR A 97 4.99 -14.00 -12.03
C THR A 97 3.98 -14.57 -11.03
N THR A 98 4.47 -15.36 -10.08
CA THR A 98 3.64 -15.93 -9.01
C THR A 98 3.42 -14.93 -7.87
N ALA A 99 2.32 -15.09 -7.13
CA ALA A 99 2.01 -14.26 -5.95
C ALA A 99 3.14 -14.26 -4.92
N GLY A 100 3.78 -15.42 -4.65
CA GLY A 100 4.90 -15.50 -3.72
C GLY A 100 6.15 -14.71 -4.19
N LYS A 101 6.48 -14.78 -5.49
CA LYS A 101 7.60 -13.99 -6.04
C LYS A 101 7.25 -12.50 -6.07
N ALA A 102 5.99 -12.16 -6.34
CA ALA A 102 5.51 -10.78 -6.30
C ALA A 102 5.61 -10.20 -4.89
N GLY A 103 5.17 -10.93 -3.86
CA GLY A 103 5.34 -10.52 -2.46
C GLY A 103 6.81 -10.31 -2.10
N PHE A 104 7.69 -11.26 -2.42
CA PHE A 104 9.13 -11.12 -2.18
C PHE A 104 9.74 -9.87 -2.81
N LEU A 105 9.47 -9.63 -4.11
CA LEU A 105 10.03 -8.47 -4.82
C LEU A 105 9.41 -7.16 -4.33
N THR A 106 8.12 -7.14 -4.00
CA THR A 106 7.47 -5.98 -3.39
C THR A 106 8.09 -5.67 -2.03
N ALA A 107 8.29 -6.67 -1.17
CA ALA A 107 8.88 -6.52 0.16
C ALA A 107 10.32 -5.96 0.14
N MET A 108 10.98 -5.90 -1.02
CA MET A 108 12.29 -5.24 -1.16
C MET A 108 12.27 -3.73 -0.81
N TYR A 109 11.07 -3.12 -0.62
CA TYR A 109 10.98 -1.78 -0.03
C TYR A 109 11.63 -1.69 1.36
N ILE A 110 11.81 -2.82 2.07
CA ILE A 110 12.54 -2.89 3.34
C ILE A 110 13.97 -2.34 3.24
N VAL A 111 14.63 -2.53 2.10
CA VAL A 111 15.97 -1.98 1.81
C VAL A 111 15.86 -0.52 1.37
N LEU A 112 14.86 -0.21 0.57
CA LEU A 112 14.71 1.09 -0.08
C LEU A 112 14.25 2.19 0.91
N VAL A 113 13.43 1.85 1.91
CA VAL A 113 12.96 2.83 2.92
C VAL A 113 14.12 3.44 3.71
N PRO A 114 15.03 2.68 4.35
CA PRO A 114 16.18 3.28 5.05
C PRO A 114 17.15 3.97 4.09
N LEU A 115 17.29 3.49 2.85
CA LEU A 115 18.11 4.13 1.84
C LEU A 115 17.55 5.51 1.46
N LEU A 116 16.26 5.62 1.17
CA LEU A 116 15.60 6.90 0.94
C LEU A 116 15.69 7.81 2.17
N GLY A 117 15.54 7.23 3.37
CA GLY A 117 15.74 7.94 4.64
C GLY A 117 17.11 8.58 4.74
N TYR A 118 18.16 7.88 4.33
CA TYR A 118 19.53 8.40 4.32
C TYR A 118 19.68 9.61 3.39
N PHE A 119 19.13 9.57 2.18
CA PHE A 119 19.17 10.70 1.24
C PHE A 119 18.41 11.94 1.72
N ILE A 120 17.43 11.79 2.59
CA ILE A 120 16.70 12.92 3.19
C ILE A 120 17.29 13.36 4.56
N GLY A 121 18.53 12.93 4.87
CA GLY A 121 19.28 13.36 6.05
C GLY A 121 19.04 12.55 7.32
N ARG A 122 18.32 11.42 7.26
CA ARG A 122 18.21 10.48 8.37
C ARG A 122 19.41 9.53 8.35
N LYS A 123 19.96 9.23 9.53
CA LYS A 123 21.06 8.26 9.68
C LYS A 123 20.57 7.05 10.47
N PRO A 124 20.05 6.01 9.80
CA PRO A 124 19.63 4.79 10.48
C PRO A 124 20.82 4.17 11.22
N PRO A 125 20.65 3.70 12.46
CA PRO A 125 21.72 3.04 13.20
C PRO A 125 22.13 1.73 12.50
N ALA A 126 23.39 1.30 12.73
CA ALA A 126 23.93 0.10 12.08
C ALA A 126 23.09 -1.17 12.33
N SER A 127 22.44 -1.27 13.50
CA SER A 127 21.54 -2.37 13.84
C SER A 127 20.38 -2.53 12.85
N ILE A 128 19.88 -1.44 12.27
CA ILE A 128 18.83 -1.48 11.25
C ILE A 128 19.33 -2.16 9.98
N TRP A 129 20.54 -1.86 9.52
CA TRP A 129 21.11 -2.50 8.34
C TRP A 129 21.32 -4.00 8.54
N ILE A 130 21.72 -4.43 9.73
CA ILE A 130 21.81 -5.84 10.08
C ILE A 130 20.42 -6.51 10.00
N SER A 131 19.40 -5.87 10.58
CA SER A 131 18.01 -6.35 10.51
C SER A 131 17.50 -6.45 9.07
N VAL A 132 17.82 -5.48 8.21
CA VAL A 132 17.49 -5.48 6.79
C VAL A 132 18.13 -6.68 6.09
N VAL A 133 19.43 -6.92 6.30
CA VAL A 133 20.13 -8.07 5.70
C VAL A 133 19.49 -9.39 6.14
N ILE A 134 19.23 -9.57 7.44
CA ILE A 134 18.57 -10.77 7.97
C ILE A 134 17.18 -10.96 7.34
N ALA A 135 16.40 -9.90 7.23
CA ALA A 135 15.06 -9.94 6.64
C ALA A 135 15.09 -10.29 5.14
N VAL A 136 16.01 -9.69 4.37
CA VAL A 136 16.20 -10.02 2.94
C VAL A 136 16.59 -11.49 2.75
N VAL A 137 17.51 -11.98 3.57
CA VAL A 137 17.92 -13.40 3.53
C VAL A 137 16.74 -14.31 3.89
N GLY A 138 15.99 -13.97 4.94
CA GLY A 138 14.78 -14.71 5.33
C GLY A 138 13.71 -14.72 4.22
N LEU A 139 13.42 -13.58 3.62
CA LEU A 139 12.49 -13.45 2.50
C LEU A 139 12.94 -14.25 1.27
N TYR A 140 14.25 -14.26 0.97
CA TYR A 140 14.80 -15.06 -0.12
C TYR A 140 14.52 -16.55 0.08
N PHE A 141 14.76 -17.09 1.27
CA PHE A 141 14.47 -18.49 1.56
C PHE A 141 12.97 -18.79 1.59
N LEU A 142 12.15 -17.86 2.11
CA LEU A 142 10.70 -18.03 2.19
C LEU A 142 10.03 -18.04 0.82
N SER A 143 10.51 -17.21 -0.10
CA SER A 143 9.94 -17.11 -1.45
C SER A 143 10.14 -18.36 -2.32
N GLY A 144 10.92 -19.32 -1.87
CA GLY A 144 11.26 -20.52 -2.67
C GLY A 144 11.94 -20.16 -4.00
N ALA A 145 12.52 -18.97 -4.07
CA ALA A 145 13.07 -18.41 -5.29
C ALA A 145 14.25 -19.21 -5.80
N GLY A 146 13.96 -20.29 -6.50
CA GLY A 146 14.88 -20.72 -7.54
C GLY A 146 15.13 -19.51 -8.43
N ILE A 147 16.39 -19.16 -8.70
CA ILE A 147 16.78 -18.05 -9.57
C ILE A 147 16.28 -18.38 -10.98
N SER A 148 14.98 -18.18 -11.21
CA SER A 148 14.43 -18.14 -12.56
C SER A 148 14.90 -16.85 -13.21
N ARG A 149 15.08 -16.87 -14.53
CA ARG A 149 15.51 -15.68 -15.28
C ARG A 149 14.63 -14.50 -14.94
N ILE A 150 15.26 -13.33 -14.76
CA ILE A 150 14.57 -12.06 -14.56
C ILE A 150 13.65 -11.81 -15.76
N ASN A 151 12.38 -11.59 -15.50
CA ASN A 151 11.36 -11.29 -16.51
C ASN A 151 10.85 -9.85 -16.39
N LYS A 152 9.97 -9.43 -17.32
CA LYS A 152 9.38 -8.08 -17.30
C LYS A 152 8.61 -7.79 -16.02
N GLY A 153 7.91 -8.78 -15.47
CA GLY A 153 7.17 -8.64 -14.22
C GLY A 153 8.09 -8.35 -13.03
N ASP A 154 9.27 -8.98 -12.99
CA ASP A 154 10.25 -8.74 -11.93
C ASP A 154 10.73 -7.27 -11.91
N LEU A 155 10.98 -6.69 -13.09
CA LEU A 155 11.36 -5.28 -13.20
C LEU A 155 10.23 -4.35 -12.75
N MET A 156 8.98 -4.67 -13.10
CA MET A 156 7.80 -3.92 -12.64
C MET A 156 7.67 -4.01 -11.11
N LEU A 157 7.90 -5.18 -10.51
CA LEU A 157 7.83 -5.37 -9.07
C LEU A 157 8.97 -4.68 -8.30
N ILE A 158 10.16 -4.59 -8.88
CA ILE A 158 11.25 -3.76 -8.32
C ILE A 158 10.85 -2.28 -8.36
N GLY A 159 10.27 -1.81 -9.47
CA GLY A 159 9.70 -0.47 -9.56
C GLY A 159 8.56 -0.24 -8.55
N CYS A 160 7.71 -1.24 -8.35
CA CYS A 160 6.67 -1.24 -7.32
C CYS A 160 7.27 -1.05 -5.91
N ALA A 161 8.30 -1.83 -5.55
CA ALA A 161 8.99 -1.71 -4.26
C ALA A 161 9.56 -0.30 -4.04
N PHE A 162 10.12 0.32 -5.08
CA PHE A 162 10.60 1.70 -5.01
C PHE A 162 9.46 2.68 -4.71
N TRP A 163 8.34 2.59 -5.40
CA TRP A 163 7.21 3.50 -5.18
C TRP A 163 6.49 3.25 -3.85
N PHE A 164 6.44 2.02 -3.33
CA PHE A 164 6.00 1.78 -1.97
C PHE A 164 6.96 2.41 -0.95
N ALA A 165 8.28 2.31 -1.15
CA ALA A 165 9.24 2.99 -0.27
C ALA A 165 9.06 4.51 -0.29
N VAL A 166 8.75 5.10 -1.46
CA VAL A 166 8.40 6.53 -1.57
C VAL A 166 7.11 6.83 -0.81
N GLN A 167 6.04 6.03 -0.99
CA GLN A 167 4.76 6.23 -0.30
C GLN A 167 4.94 6.16 1.22
N ILE A 168 5.65 5.15 1.73
CA ILE A 168 5.96 4.98 3.15
C ILE A 168 6.71 6.20 3.69
N THR A 169 7.71 6.68 2.95
CA THR A 169 8.50 7.86 3.34
C THR A 169 7.68 9.15 3.33
N LEU A 170 6.75 9.30 2.37
CA LEU A 170 5.85 10.45 2.30
C LEU A 170 4.85 10.46 3.45
N VAL A 171 4.26 9.31 3.80
CA VAL A 171 3.36 9.17 4.96
C VAL A 171 4.10 9.53 6.24
N ASP A 172 5.31 9.02 6.43
CA ASP A 172 6.13 9.36 7.59
C ASP A 172 6.49 10.85 7.65
N ARG A 173 6.84 11.47 6.54
CA ARG A 173 7.28 12.86 6.53
C ARG A 173 6.15 13.87 6.69
N PHE A 174 5.00 13.60 6.09
CA PHE A 174 3.89 14.57 5.96
C PHE A 174 2.58 14.11 6.60
N GLY A 175 2.42 12.80 6.84
CA GLY A 175 1.18 12.19 7.32
C GLY A 175 1.06 12.07 8.85
N LEU A 176 2.16 12.22 9.60
CA LEU A 176 2.18 11.96 11.06
C LEU A 176 1.19 12.80 11.88
N SER A 177 0.87 14.00 11.42
CA SER A 177 -0.05 14.93 12.11
C SER A 177 -1.48 14.89 11.56
N LEU A 178 -1.73 14.06 10.53
CA LEU A 178 -3.02 13.95 9.87
C LEU A 178 -3.79 12.76 10.43
N ASP A 179 -5.12 12.83 10.36
CA ASP A 179 -5.98 11.69 10.67
C ASP A 179 -5.78 10.58 9.64
N GLY A 180 -5.46 9.37 10.10
CA GLY A 180 -5.10 8.25 9.22
C GLY A 180 -6.24 7.81 8.31
N VAL A 181 -7.51 7.86 8.77
CA VAL A 181 -8.67 7.49 7.96
C VAL A 181 -8.88 8.48 6.82
N ARG A 182 -8.79 9.80 7.13
CA ARG A 182 -8.93 10.84 6.11
C ARG A 182 -7.79 10.82 5.11
N LEU A 183 -6.55 10.68 5.58
CA LEU A 183 -5.38 10.60 4.70
C LEU A 183 -5.50 9.40 3.76
N ASN A 184 -5.88 8.23 4.28
CA ASN A 184 -6.08 7.04 3.45
C ASN A 184 -7.24 7.23 2.45
N CYS A 185 -8.32 7.88 2.85
CA CYS A 185 -9.42 8.18 1.94
C CYS A 185 -8.96 9.08 0.78
N VAL A 186 -8.25 10.19 1.08
CA VAL A 186 -7.79 11.13 0.04
C VAL A 186 -6.72 10.50 -0.85
N GLN A 187 -5.77 9.73 -0.31
CA GLN A 187 -4.82 9.01 -1.16
C GLN A 187 -5.50 7.96 -2.05
N SER A 188 -6.56 7.30 -1.57
CA SER A 188 -7.35 6.36 -2.37
C SER A 188 -8.13 7.08 -3.48
N VAL A 189 -8.66 8.29 -3.23
CA VAL A 189 -9.29 9.12 -4.27
C VAL A 189 -8.30 9.39 -5.40
N PHE A 190 -7.10 9.90 -5.10
CA PHE A 190 -6.13 10.21 -6.15
C PHE A 190 -5.59 8.96 -6.84
N CYS A 191 -5.28 7.90 -6.10
CA CYS A 191 -4.90 6.61 -6.68
C CYS A 191 -5.99 6.09 -7.63
N GLY A 192 -7.25 6.18 -7.22
CA GLY A 192 -8.42 5.78 -8.03
C GLY A 192 -8.58 6.63 -9.30
N ILE A 193 -8.41 7.96 -9.20
CA ILE A 193 -8.48 8.86 -10.36
C ILE A 193 -7.39 8.50 -11.39
N PHE A 194 -6.13 8.36 -10.98
CA PHE A 194 -5.04 8.01 -11.89
C PHE A 194 -5.25 6.60 -12.49
N SER A 195 -5.74 5.65 -11.70
CA SER A 195 -6.05 4.30 -12.19
C SER A 195 -7.23 4.31 -13.17
N ALA A 196 -8.27 5.11 -12.90
CA ALA A 196 -9.41 5.24 -13.80
C ALA A 196 -9.01 5.88 -15.14
N VAL A 197 -8.11 6.85 -15.14
CA VAL A 197 -7.56 7.43 -16.36
C VAL A 197 -6.85 6.35 -17.17
N MET A 198 -5.96 5.57 -16.54
CA MET A 198 -5.24 4.48 -17.24
C MET A 198 -6.22 3.40 -17.74
N MET A 199 -7.20 3.01 -16.93
CA MET A 199 -8.25 2.06 -17.31
C MET A 199 -8.95 2.47 -18.61
N LEU A 200 -9.36 3.74 -18.73
CA LEU A 200 -10.07 4.25 -19.91
C LEU A 200 -9.22 4.23 -21.19
N PHE A 201 -7.89 4.31 -21.09
CA PHE A 201 -6.98 4.30 -22.24
C PHE A 201 -6.44 2.92 -22.58
N THR A 202 -6.47 1.95 -21.68
CA THR A 202 -5.72 0.69 -21.83
C THR A 202 -6.55 -0.57 -21.71
N GLU A 203 -7.81 -0.47 -21.23
CA GLU A 203 -8.60 -1.66 -20.88
C GLU A 203 -10.05 -1.55 -21.39
N ASP A 204 -10.61 -2.67 -21.80
CA ASP A 204 -12.03 -2.79 -22.13
C ASP A 204 -12.84 -3.08 -20.86
N ILE A 205 -13.83 -2.23 -20.58
CA ILE A 205 -14.64 -2.31 -19.36
C ILE A 205 -15.83 -3.23 -19.61
N SER A 206 -15.93 -4.32 -18.86
CA SER A 206 -17.02 -5.27 -18.92
C SER A 206 -17.73 -5.38 -17.57
N LEU A 207 -18.99 -4.92 -17.49
CA LEU A 207 -19.78 -5.04 -16.26
C LEU A 207 -20.00 -6.48 -15.80
N PRO A 208 -20.27 -7.47 -16.69
CA PRO A 208 -20.32 -8.87 -16.28
C PRO A 208 -19.01 -9.39 -15.68
N ALA A 209 -17.85 -8.99 -16.23
CA ALA A 209 -16.55 -9.37 -15.70
C ALA A 209 -16.30 -8.76 -14.31
N ILE A 210 -16.68 -7.51 -14.11
CA ILE A 210 -16.62 -6.84 -12.80
C ILE A 210 -17.51 -7.56 -11.78
N ALA A 211 -18.72 -7.92 -12.16
CA ALA A 211 -19.64 -8.67 -11.31
C ALA A 211 -19.10 -10.06 -10.95
N ALA A 212 -18.38 -10.73 -11.86
CA ALA A 212 -17.78 -12.04 -11.61
C ALA A 212 -16.68 -12.00 -10.53
N CYS A 213 -15.97 -10.87 -10.38
CA CYS A 213 -14.90 -10.70 -9.37
C CYS A 213 -15.32 -9.82 -8.17
N TRP A 214 -16.61 -9.71 -7.84
CA TRP A 214 -17.13 -8.87 -6.78
C TRP A 214 -16.48 -9.13 -5.42
N PHE A 215 -16.25 -10.41 -5.06
CA PHE A 215 -15.67 -10.78 -3.77
C PHE A 215 -14.19 -10.40 -3.65
N PRO A 216 -13.30 -10.75 -4.61
CA PRO A 216 -11.94 -10.22 -4.66
C PRO A 216 -11.87 -8.68 -4.62
N LEU A 217 -12.74 -8.00 -5.34
CA LEU A 217 -12.82 -6.54 -5.34
C LEU A 217 -13.23 -5.99 -3.97
N ALA A 218 -14.26 -6.55 -3.35
CA ALA A 218 -14.72 -6.13 -2.02
C ALA A 218 -13.62 -6.36 -0.96
N TYR A 219 -12.97 -7.52 -1.00
CA TYR A 219 -11.85 -7.84 -0.11
C TYR A 219 -10.71 -6.84 -0.28
N ALA A 220 -10.22 -6.67 -1.51
CA ALA A 220 -9.11 -5.78 -1.81
C ALA A 220 -9.45 -4.30 -1.57
N GLY A 221 -10.70 -3.89 -1.80
CA GLY A 221 -11.16 -2.51 -1.59
C GLY A 221 -11.35 -2.18 -0.10
N ILE A 222 -12.12 -2.98 0.62
CA ILE A 222 -12.51 -2.66 2.00
C ILE A 222 -11.39 -3.04 2.97
N LEU A 223 -10.90 -4.29 2.93
CA LEU A 223 -9.92 -4.76 3.90
C LEU A 223 -8.50 -4.30 3.55
N SER A 224 -8.05 -4.47 2.31
CA SER A 224 -6.69 -4.11 1.94
C SER A 224 -6.53 -2.59 1.77
N MET A 225 -7.24 -1.98 0.82
CA MET A 225 -7.10 -0.55 0.53
C MET A 225 -7.70 0.32 1.65
N GLY A 226 -8.85 -0.06 2.19
CA GLY A 226 -9.52 0.68 3.27
C GLY A 226 -8.84 0.48 4.62
N LEU A 227 -8.93 -0.72 5.18
CA LEU A 227 -8.49 -0.97 6.55
C LEU A 227 -6.95 -1.05 6.67
N ALA A 228 -6.27 -1.89 5.87
CA ALA A 228 -4.84 -2.15 6.07
C ALA A 228 -3.98 -0.90 5.83
N PHE A 229 -4.24 -0.10 4.77
CA PHE A 229 -3.53 1.17 4.59
C PHE A 229 -3.83 2.20 5.70
N THR A 230 -5.02 2.18 6.29
CA THR A 230 -5.31 3.01 7.47
C THR A 230 -4.49 2.55 8.68
N LEU A 231 -4.42 1.24 8.91
CA LEU A 231 -3.58 0.66 9.97
C LEU A 231 -2.09 0.93 9.73
N GLN A 232 -1.63 0.92 8.48
CA GLN A 232 -0.27 1.33 8.11
C GLN A 232 0.01 2.76 8.57
N ILE A 233 -0.86 3.72 8.24
CA ILE A 233 -0.65 5.12 8.61
C ILE A 233 -0.57 5.27 10.13
N TYR A 234 -1.49 4.66 10.87
CA TYR A 234 -1.46 4.69 12.34
C TYR A 234 -0.24 3.97 12.92
N GLY A 235 0.19 2.87 12.31
CA GLY A 235 1.41 2.16 12.72
C GLY A 235 2.66 3.01 12.51
N GLN A 236 2.75 3.69 11.37
CA GLN A 236 3.86 4.60 11.06
C GLN A 236 3.87 5.86 11.94
N GLN A 237 2.72 6.30 12.47
CA GLN A 237 2.68 7.38 13.46
C GLN A 237 3.30 6.99 14.80
N ALA A 238 3.40 5.69 15.11
CA ALA A 238 3.91 5.17 16.38
C ALA A 238 5.34 4.60 16.29
N LEU A 239 5.84 4.33 15.08
CA LEU A 239 7.11 3.63 14.83
C LEU A 239 7.98 4.40 13.83
N GLU A 240 9.29 4.21 13.93
CA GLU A 240 10.24 4.72 12.92
C GLU A 240 9.99 4.04 11.56
N PRO A 241 10.15 4.75 10.42
CA PRO A 241 9.83 4.24 9.09
C PRO A 241 10.48 2.90 8.76
N THR A 242 11.75 2.74 9.15
CA THR A 242 12.48 1.50 8.90
C THR A 242 11.97 0.34 9.75
N GLN A 243 11.61 0.59 11.01
CA GLN A 243 10.97 -0.43 11.85
C GLN A 243 9.61 -0.83 11.28
N ALA A 244 8.84 0.15 10.82
CA ALA A 244 7.57 -0.08 10.15
C ALA A 244 7.74 -0.91 8.88
N SER A 245 8.71 -0.59 8.01
CA SER A 245 8.95 -1.34 6.77
C SER A 245 9.41 -2.78 7.02
N ILE A 246 10.18 -3.05 8.08
CA ILE A 246 10.56 -4.41 8.48
C ILE A 246 9.31 -5.23 8.87
N ILE A 247 8.41 -4.64 9.65
CA ILE A 247 7.19 -5.35 10.05
C ILE A 247 6.28 -5.57 8.83
N MET A 248 6.11 -4.56 7.99
CA MET A 248 5.27 -4.64 6.80
C MET A 248 5.79 -5.64 5.76
N SER A 249 7.09 -5.89 5.69
CA SER A 249 7.66 -6.88 4.77
C SER A 249 7.33 -8.35 5.09
N LEU A 250 6.59 -8.60 6.17
CA LEU A 250 6.07 -9.93 6.52
C LEU A 250 4.79 -10.31 5.74
N GLU A 251 4.34 -9.49 4.80
CA GLU A 251 3.18 -9.74 3.94
C GLU A 251 3.30 -10.95 2.98
#